data_6422b0acfbf594fd648f517eaf674132
#
_entry.id   6422b0acfbf594fd648f517eaf674132
#
_cell.length_a   1.000
_cell.length_b   1.000
_cell.length_c   1.000
_cell.angle_alpha   90.00
_cell.angle_beta   90.00
_cell.angle_gamma   90.00
#
_symmetry.space_group_name_H-M   'P 1'
#
loop_
_entity.id
_entity.type
_entity.pdbx_description
1 polymer ?
#
loop_
_entity_poly.entity_id
_entity_poly.type
_entity_poly.pdbx_seq_one_letter_code
_entity_poly.pdbx_strand_id
1 'polypeptide(L)'
;ADEGVLVSGREFGGSDTFATSQILAAAIKNIGVEADDIVFCGRQAIDGDTAQVGSQIAEKLNIPQISYAADVKVDGTTVTVKRMLEDGHMTIETQTPCLLTCIKELNTPRYMSLGGIMDCYSKPVSVLDYNALKDDPLIDPTTIGLKGSPTNIFKSFTPPQKGQGKMLEGADKATCETLAAELLKKHII
;
A
#
# COMPACT_ATOMS: atom_id res chain seq x y z
N ALA A 1 -5.94 2.46 17.95
CA ALA A 1 -4.60 1.91 18.13
C ALA A 1 -4.17 2.07 19.58
N ASP A 2 -3.35 1.17 20.06
CA ASP A 2 -2.86 1.19 21.45
C ASP A 2 -1.54 1.94 21.54
N GLU A 3 -0.73 1.85 20.51
CA GLU A 3 0.55 2.52 20.36
C GLU A 3 0.70 3.11 18.97
N GLY A 4 1.60 4.08 18.84
CA GLY A 4 2.04 4.65 17.58
C GLY A 4 3.56 4.56 17.45
N VAL A 5 4.04 4.27 16.24
CA VAL A 5 5.47 4.30 15.92
C VAL A 5 5.68 5.22 14.73
N LEU A 6 6.47 6.27 14.91
CA LEU A 6 6.88 7.19 13.88
C LEU A 6 8.26 6.80 13.36
N VAL A 7 8.34 6.32 12.14
CA VAL A 7 9.62 6.06 11.46
C VAL A 7 10.03 7.34 10.72
N SER A 8 11.03 8.05 11.22
CA SER A 8 11.43 9.35 10.68
C SER A 8 12.93 9.59 10.84
N GLY A 9 13.58 9.97 9.75
CA GLY A 9 14.99 10.33 9.72
C GLY A 9 15.34 11.02 8.41
N ARG A 10 16.31 11.92 8.46
CA ARG A 10 16.80 12.62 7.26
C ARG A 10 17.40 11.65 6.24
N GLU A 11 18.00 10.58 6.73
CA GLU A 11 18.64 9.51 5.97
C GLU A 11 17.63 8.70 5.16
N PHE A 12 16.37 8.69 5.59
CA PHE A 12 15.27 7.98 4.93
C PHE A 12 14.60 8.78 3.80
N GLY A 13 14.89 10.10 3.74
CA GLY A 13 14.27 11.00 2.79
C GLY A 13 14.61 10.67 1.33
N GLY A 14 13.59 10.73 0.45
CA GLY A 14 13.73 10.46 -0.98
C GLY A 14 13.85 8.99 -1.35
N SER A 15 13.54 8.07 -0.42
CA SER A 15 13.50 6.63 -0.67
C SER A 15 12.43 6.26 -1.70
N ASP A 16 12.80 5.42 -2.66
CA ASP A 16 11.84 4.72 -3.53
C ASP A 16 11.16 3.55 -2.81
N THR A 17 10.38 2.75 -3.51
CA THR A 17 9.66 1.60 -2.92
C THR A 17 10.60 0.56 -2.32
N PHE A 18 11.75 0.32 -2.94
CA PHE A 18 12.73 -0.65 -2.45
C PHE A 18 13.35 -0.18 -1.13
N ALA A 19 13.90 1.03 -1.10
CA ALA A 19 14.48 1.61 0.10
C ALA A 19 13.44 1.80 1.22
N THR A 20 12.22 2.26 0.88
CA THR A 20 11.11 2.39 1.84
C THR A 20 10.75 1.04 2.47
N SER A 21 10.68 -0.02 1.68
CA SER A 21 10.37 -1.35 2.21
C SER A 21 11.46 -1.90 3.14
N GLN A 22 12.74 -1.55 2.92
CA GLN A 22 13.83 -1.92 3.84
C GLN A 22 13.69 -1.22 5.19
N ILE A 23 13.44 0.08 5.15
CA ILE A 23 13.29 0.89 6.36
C ILE A 23 12.09 0.41 7.18
N LEU A 24 10.95 0.17 6.52
CA LEU A 24 9.75 -0.30 7.19
C LEU A 24 9.88 -1.74 7.71
N ALA A 25 10.53 -2.62 6.98
CA ALA A 25 10.79 -3.98 7.45
C ALA A 25 11.71 -3.98 8.68
N ALA A 26 12.76 -3.16 8.70
CA ALA A 26 13.62 -3.00 9.86
C ALA A 26 12.85 -2.44 11.07
N ALA A 27 11.98 -1.45 10.84
CA ALA A 27 11.13 -0.90 11.89
C ALA A 27 10.16 -1.96 12.46
N ILE A 28 9.52 -2.75 11.61
CA ILE A 28 8.62 -3.84 12.02
C ILE A 28 9.39 -4.90 12.83
N LYS A 29 10.59 -5.28 12.39
CA LYS A 29 11.46 -6.18 13.16
C LYS A 29 11.85 -5.60 14.52
N ASN A 30 12.11 -4.29 14.61
CA ASN A 30 12.44 -3.60 15.86
C ASN A 30 11.24 -3.59 16.83
N ILE A 31 10.02 -3.43 16.32
CA ILE A 31 8.78 -3.55 17.11
C ILE A 31 8.59 -4.98 17.61
N GLY A 32 8.97 -5.96 16.83
CA GLY A 32 8.74 -7.38 17.01
C GLY A 32 7.56 -7.89 16.20
N VAL A 33 7.68 -9.10 15.70
CA VAL A 33 6.60 -9.85 15.02
C VAL A 33 6.50 -11.20 15.69
N GLU A 34 5.38 -11.43 16.34
CA GLU A 34 5.09 -12.70 17.01
C GLU A 34 4.46 -13.72 16.04
N ALA A 35 4.39 -14.98 16.47
CA ALA A 35 3.96 -16.09 15.63
C ALA A 35 2.49 -15.98 15.16
N ASP A 36 1.65 -15.22 15.85
CA ASP A 36 0.23 -15.03 15.58
C ASP A 36 -0.12 -13.63 15.02
N ASP A 37 0.89 -12.83 14.68
CA ASP A 37 0.70 -11.48 14.17
C ASP A 37 0.24 -11.44 12.70
N ILE A 38 -0.52 -10.41 12.37
CA ILE A 38 -0.87 -10.04 11.00
C ILE A 38 -0.44 -8.60 10.73
N VAL A 39 0.42 -8.41 9.75
CA VAL A 39 0.85 -7.09 9.30
C VAL A 39 -0.12 -6.58 8.23
N PHE A 40 -0.83 -5.50 8.51
CA PHE A 40 -1.73 -4.87 7.56
C PHE A 40 -1.07 -3.67 6.88
N CYS A 41 -1.08 -3.65 5.56
CA CYS A 41 -0.65 -2.53 4.74
C CYS A 41 -1.81 -2.03 3.87
N GLY A 42 -1.76 -0.77 3.46
CA GLY A 42 -2.60 -0.29 2.38
C GLY A 42 -2.18 -0.91 1.04
N ARG A 43 -3.07 -0.87 0.05
CA ARG A 43 -2.79 -1.33 -1.32
C ARG A 43 -1.59 -0.60 -1.91
N GLN A 44 -1.59 0.74 -1.84
CA GLN A 44 -0.59 1.60 -2.47
C GLN A 44 -0.69 3.03 -1.94
N ALA A 45 0.38 3.82 -2.10
CA ALA A 45 0.34 5.26 -1.92
C ALA A 45 -0.31 5.90 -3.16
N ILE A 46 -1.09 6.97 -2.96
CA ILE A 46 -1.83 7.63 -4.06
C ILE A 46 -0.92 8.44 -4.98
N ASP A 47 0.21 8.89 -4.48
CA ASP A 47 1.20 9.70 -5.20
C ASP A 47 2.15 8.85 -6.06
N GLY A 48 2.57 7.69 -5.56
CA GLY A 48 3.51 6.79 -6.24
C GLY A 48 2.85 5.71 -7.09
N ASP A 49 1.64 5.27 -6.73
CA ASP A 49 0.78 4.32 -7.46
C ASP A 49 1.45 2.98 -7.85
N THR A 50 2.46 2.54 -7.08
CA THR A 50 3.27 1.36 -7.45
C THR A 50 2.77 0.04 -6.88
N ALA A 51 2.02 0.05 -5.75
CA ALA A 51 1.49 -1.12 -5.06
C ALA A 51 2.54 -2.20 -4.69
N GLN A 52 3.79 -1.81 -4.40
CA GLN A 52 4.91 -2.73 -4.22
C GLN A 52 5.38 -2.85 -2.77
N VAL A 53 5.27 -1.78 -1.97
CA VAL A 53 5.92 -1.68 -0.65
C VAL A 53 5.48 -2.80 0.29
N GLY A 54 4.19 -3.11 0.38
CA GLY A 54 3.69 -4.18 1.26
C GLY A 54 4.31 -5.55 0.93
N SER A 55 4.30 -5.94 -0.35
CA SER A 55 4.88 -7.22 -0.80
C SER A 55 6.39 -7.26 -0.58
N GLN A 56 7.08 -6.15 -0.78
CA GLN A 56 8.53 -6.06 -0.53
C GLN A 56 8.86 -6.14 0.97
N ILE A 57 8.02 -5.60 1.86
CA ILE A 57 8.16 -5.76 3.30
C ILE A 57 8.05 -7.24 3.68
N ALA A 58 7.03 -7.94 3.18
CA ALA A 58 6.82 -9.36 3.47
C ALA A 58 8.02 -10.22 3.06
N GLU A 59 8.59 -9.96 1.87
CA GLU A 59 9.80 -10.62 1.40
C GLU A 59 10.98 -10.40 2.35
N LYS A 60 11.18 -9.15 2.81
CA LYS A 60 12.28 -8.80 3.73
C LYS A 60 12.09 -9.37 5.14
N LEU A 61 10.86 -9.58 5.56
CA LEU A 61 10.51 -10.23 6.82
C LEU A 61 10.46 -11.76 6.69
N ASN A 62 10.54 -12.30 5.47
CA ASN A 62 10.39 -13.73 5.15
C ASN A 62 9.07 -14.31 5.70
N ILE A 63 7.98 -13.57 5.51
CA ILE A 63 6.62 -14.01 5.86
C ILE A 63 5.74 -14.08 4.62
N PRO A 64 4.73 -14.98 4.59
CA PRO A 64 3.77 -15.03 3.48
C PRO A 64 2.99 -13.75 3.34
N GLN A 65 2.55 -13.42 2.10
CA GLN A 65 1.75 -12.24 1.85
C GLN A 65 0.58 -12.53 0.92
N ILE A 66 -0.53 -11.81 1.12
CA ILE A 66 -1.67 -11.81 0.21
C ILE A 66 -2.03 -10.36 -0.12
N SER A 67 -2.01 -10.02 -1.40
CA SER A 67 -2.34 -8.68 -1.87
C SER A 67 -3.83 -8.54 -2.22
N TYR A 68 -4.34 -7.29 -2.17
CA TYR A 68 -5.72 -6.94 -2.52
C TYR A 68 -6.77 -7.67 -1.69
N ALA A 69 -6.57 -7.74 -0.37
CA ALA A 69 -7.49 -8.37 0.56
C ALA A 69 -8.82 -7.59 0.64
N ALA A 70 -9.93 -8.24 0.26
CA ALA A 70 -11.28 -7.72 0.29
C ALA A 70 -12.15 -8.32 1.41
N ASP A 71 -11.74 -9.46 1.97
CA ASP A 71 -12.33 -10.09 3.15
C ASP A 71 -11.26 -10.92 3.85
N VAL A 72 -11.28 -10.94 5.17
CA VAL A 72 -10.30 -11.66 5.99
C VAL A 72 -11.01 -12.37 7.12
N LYS A 73 -10.74 -13.66 7.27
CA LYS A 73 -11.22 -14.49 8.38
C LYS A 73 -10.02 -15.16 9.04
N VAL A 74 -10.01 -15.14 10.36
CA VAL A 74 -8.93 -15.72 11.17
C VAL A 74 -9.52 -16.80 12.06
N ASP A 75 -8.93 -17.99 12.02
CA ASP A 75 -9.26 -19.10 12.90
C ASP A 75 -7.96 -19.69 13.47
N GLY A 76 -7.67 -19.37 14.71
CA GLY A 76 -6.36 -19.66 15.32
C GLY A 76 -5.24 -18.97 14.53
N THR A 77 -4.31 -19.75 14.00
CA THR A 77 -3.21 -19.26 13.15
C THR A 77 -3.52 -19.28 11.66
N THR A 78 -4.69 -19.82 11.27
CA THR A 78 -5.10 -19.89 9.88
C THR A 78 -5.82 -18.62 9.45
N VAL A 79 -5.35 -18.00 8.37
CA VAL A 79 -5.90 -16.76 7.80
C VAL A 79 -6.43 -17.04 6.41
N THR A 80 -7.75 -16.95 6.24
CA THR A 80 -8.44 -17.10 4.95
C THR A 80 -8.77 -15.73 4.39
N VAL A 81 -8.29 -15.43 3.21
CA VAL A 81 -8.41 -14.11 2.56
C VAL A 81 -9.11 -14.23 1.23
N LYS A 82 -10.10 -13.36 1.00
CA LYS A 82 -10.67 -13.14 -0.33
C LYS A 82 -9.86 -12.07 -1.04
N ARG A 83 -9.01 -12.50 -1.97
CA ARG A 83 -8.21 -11.61 -2.82
C ARG A 83 -9.01 -11.16 -4.03
N MET A 84 -9.07 -9.86 -4.28
CA MET A 84 -9.71 -9.30 -5.47
C MET A 84 -8.79 -9.38 -6.69
N LEU A 85 -9.37 -9.73 -7.84
CA LEU A 85 -8.74 -9.73 -9.16
C LEU A 85 -9.52 -8.80 -10.09
N GLU A 86 -9.04 -8.57 -11.31
CA GLU A 86 -9.71 -7.71 -12.30
C GLU A 86 -11.10 -8.23 -12.69
N ASP A 87 -11.22 -9.54 -12.86
CA ASP A 87 -12.43 -10.23 -13.35
C ASP A 87 -13.01 -11.23 -12.35
N GLY A 88 -12.68 -11.09 -11.06
CA GLY A 88 -13.22 -11.98 -10.03
C GLY A 88 -12.47 -11.90 -8.70
N HIS A 89 -12.43 -13.03 -8.01
CA HIS A 89 -11.69 -13.15 -6.76
C HIS A 89 -11.13 -14.56 -6.57
N MET A 90 -10.08 -14.67 -5.74
CA MET A 90 -9.55 -15.93 -5.25
C MET A 90 -9.70 -16.00 -3.73
N THR A 91 -10.02 -17.16 -3.20
CA THR A 91 -9.91 -17.46 -1.77
C THR A 91 -8.56 -18.12 -1.53
N ILE A 92 -7.74 -17.52 -0.69
CA ILE A 92 -6.39 -17.97 -0.37
C ILE A 92 -6.31 -18.18 1.13
N GLU A 93 -5.68 -19.28 1.54
CA GLU A 93 -5.40 -19.60 2.92
C GLU A 93 -3.90 -19.50 3.20
N THR A 94 -3.54 -18.94 4.33
CA THR A 94 -2.16 -18.83 4.82
C THR A 94 -2.12 -18.99 6.34
N GLN A 95 -0.92 -19.03 6.90
CA GLN A 95 -0.69 -19.07 8.34
C GLN A 95 -0.08 -17.75 8.81
N THR A 96 -0.33 -17.41 10.07
CA THR A 96 0.40 -16.33 10.75
C THR A 96 1.85 -16.76 11.06
N PRO A 97 2.82 -15.83 11.16
CA PRO A 97 2.68 -14.41 10.83
C PRO A 97 2.57 -14.21 9.32
N CYS A 98 1.74 -13.27 8.89
CA CYS A 98 1.57 -12.96 7.48
C CYS A 98 1.36 -11.47 7.24
N LEU A 99 1.52 -11.03 5.99
CA LEU A 99 1.25 -9.64 5.59
C LEU A 99 0.11 -9.57 4.57
N LEU A 100 -0.82 -8.66 4.80
CA LEU A 100 -1.96 -8.43 3.91
C LEU A 100 -1.93 -6.99 3.37
N THR A 101 -2.05 -6.81 2.06
CA THR A 101 -2.32 -5.48 1.51
C THR A 101 -3.82 -5.34 1.27
N CYS A 102 -4.41 -4.32 1.90
CA CYS A 102 -5.85 -4.17 2.00
C CYS A 102 -6.39 -3.19 0.95
N ILE A 103 -7.57 -3.50 0.43
CA ILE A 103 -8.31 -2.63 -0.46
C ILE A 103 -9.52 -2.01 0.27
N LYS A 104 -10.12 -1.00 -0.36
CA LYS A 104 -11.25 -0.24 0.19
C LYS A 104 -12.44 -1.13 0.58
N GLU A 105 -12.65 -2.21 -0.15
CA GLU A 105 -13.78 -3.13 0.00
C GLU A 105 -13.69 -3.99 1.26
N LEU A 106 -12.53 -4.03 1.95
CA LEU A 106 -12.33 -4.85 3.13
C LEU A 106 -13.31 -4.52 4.26
N ASN A 107 -13.55 -3.24 4.50
CA ASN A 107 -14.50 -2.79 5.54
C ASN A 107 -14.98 -1.36 5.30
N THR A 108 -16.05 -0.99 6.01
CA THR A 108 -16.50 0.40 6.10
C THR A 108 -15.85 1.05 7.32
N PRO A 109 -15.01 2.09 7.15
CA PRO A 109 -14.36 2.78 8.26
C PRO A 109 -15.40 3.36 9.23
N ARG A 110 -15.20 3.16 10.51
CA ARG A 110 -16.02 3.77 11.57
C ARG A 110 -15.57 5.18 11.85
N TYR A 111 -16.50 6.07 12.19
CA TYR A 111 -16.15 7.40 12.70
C TYR A 111 -15.49 7.31 14.08
N MET A 112 -14.62 8.28 14.36
CA MET A 112 -13.98 8.42 15.66
C MET A 112 -15.04 8.73 16.74
N SER A 113 -14.93 8.08 17.89
CA SER A 113 -15.73 8.44 19.06
C SER A 113 -15.11 9.61 19.81
N LEU A 114 -15.92 10.42 20.51
CA LEU A 114 -15.42 11.54 21.31
C LEU A 114 -14.39 11.07 22.34
N GLY A 115 -14.68 9.99 23.08
CA GLY A 115 -13.73 9.39 24.02
C GLY A 115 -12.42 9.00 23.36
N GLY A 116 -12.47 8.30 22.21
CA GLY A 116 -11.28 7.90 21.46
C GLY A 116 -10.44 9.08 20.94
N ILE A 117 -11.09 10.22 20.59
CA ILE A 117 -10.37 11.45 20.23
C ILE A 117 -9.61 12.00 21.45
N MET A 118 -10.24 12.01 22.63
CA MET A 118 -9.59 12.49 23.86
C MET A 118 -8.46 11.56 24.30
N ASP A 119 -8.69 10.26 24.26
CA ASP A 119 -7.72 9.25 24.71
C ASP A 119 -6.48 9.15 23.80
N CYS A 120 -6.60 9.50 22.52
CA CYS A 120 -5.46 9.40 21.59
C CYS A 120 -4.27 10.29 21.99
N TYR A 121 -4.50 11.40 22.71
CA TYR A 121 -3.43 12.27 23.19
C TYR A 121 -2.60 11.68 24.33
N SER A 122 -3.12 10.65 25.00
CA SER A 122 -2.40 9.93 26.07
C SER A 122 -1.67 8.68 25.57
N LYS A 123 -1.89 8.27 24.31
CA LYS A 123 -1.25 7.08 23.74
C LYS A 123 0.24 7.33 23.48
N PRO A 124 1.11 6.35 23.80
CA PRO A 124 2.53 6.48 23.52
C PRO A 124 2.81 6.49 22.02
N VAL A 125 3.71 7.38 21.60
CA VAL A 125 4.24 7.42 20.24
C VAL A 125 5.76 7.37 20.35
N SER A 126 6.35 6.26 19.94
CA SER A 126 7.80 6.12 19.85
C SER A 126 8.33 6.61 18.50
N VAL A 127 9.57 7.09 18.48
CA VAL A 127 10.23 7.54 17.23
C VAL A 127 11.39 6.61 16.94
N LEU A 128 11.34 5.97 15.78
CA LEU A 128 12.45 5.19 15.22
C LEU A 128 13.16 6.01 14.15
N ASP A 129 14.30 6.55 14.51
CA ASP A 129 15.19 7.26 13.60
C ASP A 129 16.28 6.33 13.03
N TYR A 130 17.17 6.89 12.24
CA TYR A 130 18.30 6.14 11.69
C TYR A 130 19.17 5.49 12.78
N ASN A 131 19.40 6.18 13.90
CA ASN A 131 20.23 5.64 14.98
C ASN A 131 19.60 4.46 15.69
N ALA A 132 18.26 4.46 15.80
CA ALA A 132 17.50 3.36 16.39
C ALA A 132 17.50 2.10 15.49
N LEU A 133 17.66 2.26 14.19
CA LEU A 133 17.54 1.16 13.22
C LEU A 133 18.86 0.74 12.55
N LYS A 134 19.93 1.53 12.67
CA LYS A 134 21.19 1.36 11.93
C LYS A 134 21.91 0.02 12.13
N ASP A 135 21.63 -0.68 13.21
CA ASP A 135 22.23 -1.97 13.51
C ASP A 135 21.46 -3.16 12.85
N ASP A 136 20.30 -2.91 12.24
CA ASP A 136 19.59 -3.92 11.42
C ASP A 136 20.28 -4.04 10.05
N PRO A 137 20.54 -5.26 9.55
CA PRO A 137 21.18 -5.49 8.26
C PRO A 137 20.45 -4.89 7.04
N LEU A 138 19.16 -4.58 7.18
CA LEU A 138 18.38 -3.91 6.12
C LEU A 138 18.67 -2.41 6.03
N ILE A 139 19.33 -1.82 7.04
CA ILE A 139 19.62 -0.37 7.09
C ILE A 139 21.06 -0.11 6.66
N ASP A 140 21.31 -0.25 5.37
CA ASP A 140 22.59 0.10 4.76
C ASP A 140 22.47 1.50 4.12
N PRO A 141 23.35 2.46 4.50
CA PRO A 141 23.37 3.81 3.91
C PRO A 141 23.48 3.84 2.38
N THR A 142 23.97 2.76 1.78
CA THR A 142 24.09 2.64 0.31
C THR A 142 22.82 2.16 -0.38
N THR A 143 21.83 1.66 0.38
CA THR A 143 20.58 1.08 -0.15
C THR A 143 19.33 1.75 0.39
N ILE A 144 19.45 2.79 1.22
CA ILE A 144 18.34 3.58 1.74
C ILE A 144 18.43 5.04 1.32
N GLY A 145 17.34 5.78 1.49
CA GLY A 145 17.26 7.19 1.13
C GLY A 145 17.39 7.43 -0.38
N LEU A 146 17.53 8.71 -0.73
CA LEU A 146 17.62 9.12 -2.14
C LEU A 146 18.82 8.51 -2.88
N LYS A 147 19.96 8.39 -2.22
CA LYS A 147 21.19 7.86 -2.83
C LYS A 147 21.16 6.34 -3.01
N GLY A 148 20.48 5.63 -2.10
CA GLY A 148 20.35 4.19 -2.14
C GLY A 148 19.15 3.68 -2.94
N SER A 149 18.31 4.57 -3.43
CA SER A 149 17.13 4.22 -4.21
C SER A 149 17.50 3.83 -5.64
N PRO A 150 17.17 2.61 -6.12
CA PRO A 150 17.36 2.20 -7.50
C PRO A 150 16.59 3.06 -8.51
N THR A 151 15.50 3.69 -8.08
CA THR A 151 14.63 4.53 -8.91
C THR A 151 14.72 5.98 -8.48
N ASN A 152 14.95 6.88 -9.44
CA ASN A 152 15.01 8.31 -9.20
C ASN A 152 14.10 9.07 -10.14
N ILE A 153 13.50 10.17 -9.65
CA ILE A 153 12.68 11.06 -10.48
C ILE A 153 13.58 11.76 -11.49
N PHE A 154 13.38 11.47 -12.76
CA PHE A 154 14.11 12.12 -13.86
C PHE A 154 13.52 13.51 -14.16
N LYS A 155 12.18 13.62 -14.21
CA LYS A 155 11.49 14.87 -14.55
C LYS A 155 10.07 14.87 -13.99
N SER A 156 9.67 15.97 -13.38
CA SER A 156 8.29 16.26 -13.02
C SER A 156 7.68 17.27 -14.02
N PHE A 157 6.44 17.05 -14.41
CA PHE A 157 5.71 18.00 -15.26
C PHE A 157 4.22 17.93 -14.98
N THR A 158 3.53 19.03 -15.23
CA THR A 158 2.06 19.05 -15.20
C THR A 158 1.56 18.51 -16.53
N PRO A 159 0.68 17.49 -16.55
CA PRO A 159 0.08 17.03 -17.81
C PRO A 159 -0.62 18.18 -18.51
N PRO A 160 -0.57 18.24 -19.87
CA PRO A 160 -1.33 19.23 -20.60
C PRO A 160 -2.84 19.06 -20.34
N GLN A 161 -3.55 20.17 -20.31
CA GLN A 161 -5.00 20.11 -20.17
C GLN A 161 -5.60 19.27 -21.30
N LYS A 162 -6.55 18.40 -20.92
CA LYS A 162 -7.31 17.65 -21.94
C LYS A 162 -8.02 18.64 -22.86
N GLY A 163 -7.92 18.45 -24.15
CA GLY A 163 -8.65 19.24 -25.15
C GLY A 163 -10.18 19.08 -24.98
N GLN A 164 -10.93 19.87 -25.74
CA GLN A 164 -12.38 19.70 -25.80
C GLN A 164 -12.70 18.29 -26.27
N GLY A 165 -13.56 17.60 -25.52
CA GLY A 165 -14.07 16.29 -25.94
C GLY A 165 -14.89 16.40 -27.24
N LYS A 166 -15.14 15.26 -27.88
CA LYS A 166 -16.08 15.15 -29.02
C LYS A 166 -17.49 15.00 -28.45
N MET A 167 -18.32 16.02 -28.66
CA MET A 167 -19.73 15.92 -28.31
C MET A 167 -20.47 15.18 -29.46
N LEU A 168 -21.25 14.18 -29.10
CA LEU A 168 -22.14 13.47 -30.00
C LEU A 168 -23.58 13.91 -29.68
N GLU A 169 -24.24 14.49 -30.62
CA GLU A 169 -25.61 15.01 -30.43
C GLU A 169 -26.65 13.92 -30.76
N GLY A 170 -27.66 13.81 -29.88
CA GLY A 170 -28.72 12.83 -30.01
C GLY A 170 -28.42 11.50 -29.29
N ALA A 171 -29.47 10.67 -29.23
CA ALA A 171 -29.41 9.33 -28.63
C ALA A 171 -29.99 8.28 -29.58
N ASP A 172 -29.87 8.53 -30.88
CA ASP A 172 -30.31 7.59 -31.92
C ASP A 172 -29.29 6.47 -32.15
N LYS A 173 -29.69 5.46 -32.91
CA LYS A 173 -28.85 4.30 -33.21
C LYS A 173 -27.54 4.69 -33.89
N ALA A 174 -27.57 5.63 -34.80
CA ALA A 174 -26.40 6.06 -35.57
C ALA A 174 -25.34 6.74 -34.65
N THR A 175 -25.81 7.53 -33.70
CA THR A 175 -24.95 8.17 -32.68
C THR A 175 -24.32 7.12 -31.78
N CYS A 176 -25.09 6.11 -31.32
CA CYS A 176 -24.56 5.00 -30.52
C CYS A 176 -23.54 4.17 -31.31
N GLU A 177 -23.78 3.87 -32.59
CA GLU A 177 -22.82 3.16 -33.45
C GLU A 177 -21.53 3.96 -33.64
N THR A 178 -21.63 5.28 -33.79
CA THR A 178 -20.46 6.17 -33.86
C THR A 178 -19.65 6.14 -32.60
N LEU A 179 -20.29 6.21 -31.41
CA LEU A 179 -19.63 6.11 -30.12
C LEU A 179 -18.91 4.76 -29.96
N ALA A 180 -19.60 3.66 -30.24
CA ALA A 180 -19.03 2.32 -30.19
C ALA A 180 -17.80 2.17 -31.10
N ALA A 181 -17.88 2.68 -32.31
CA ALA A 181 -16.74 2.66 -33.24
C ALA A 181 -15.54 3.47 -32.74
N GLU A 182 -15.77 4.63 -32.13
CA GLU A 182 -14.67 5.43 -31.52
C GLU A 182 -14.04 4.73 -30.30
N LEU A 183 -14.83 4.03 -29.49
CA LEU A 183 -14.32 3.27 -28.33
C LEU A 183 -13.53 2.03 -28.80
N LEU A 184 -14.03 1.28 -29.78
CA LEU A 184 -13.31 0.17 -30.41
C LEU A 184 -11.97 0.61 -31.01
N LYS A 185 -11.96 1.74 -31.74
CA LYS A 185 -10.72 2.30 -32.31
C LYS A 185 -9.66 2.63 -31.26
N LYS A 186 -10.10 2.95 -30.06
CA LYS A 186 -9.22 3.26 -28.92
C LYS A 186 -8.91 2.05 -28.04
N HIS A 187 -9.37 0.87 -28.40
CA HIS A 187 -9.24 -0.36 -27.62
C HIS A 187 -9.76 -0.23 -26.17
N ILE A 188 -10.87 0.49 -25.99
CA ILE A 188 -11.51 0.66 -24.67
C ILE A 188 -12.57 -0.43 -24.45
N ILE A 189 -13.19 -0.90 -25.52
CA ILE A 189 -14.13 -2.03 -25.56
C ILE A 189 -13.74 -2.98 -26.69
#